data_34fe0886810243bda9cec4476eb1f0d5
#
_entry.id   34fe0886810243bda9cec4476eb1f0d5
#
_cell.length_a   1.000
_cell.length_b   1.000
_cell.length_c   1.000
_cell.angle_alpha   90.00
_cell.angle_beta   90.00
_cell.angle_gamma   90.00
#
_symmetry.space_group_name_H-M   'P 1'
#
loop_
_entity.id
_entity.type
_entity.pdbx_description
1 polymer ?
#
loop_
_entity_poly.entity_id
_entity_poly.type
_entity_poly.pdbx_seq_one_letter_code
_entity_poly.pdbx_strand_id
1 'polypeptide(L)'
;MNIYNRIPELKSTAIALGCFDGIHIGHQAVIKALRQPDCETLDQAVFSFSDAPAFKKGAELIASYEDKCDILSEMGIEALILPAFDSVRDYSPEAFFRKILIGKLDARLLACGENYRFGKYAAGDSGMLRRLCEEQGIGCVVVPSVLYGDEPVSSSRIRAALGAGDVQTAAKMLGRLFSYRLEVVNGRKLGRRLGTPTINQVFPADFLIPAYGVYASVTEVEGVRYPSVTNIGVKPTVGAEAPLSETWIIGYNGDLYGRFVRVSLVSFMRRECKFPSIDALKQAIHSDSIKSVGLTRDYLK
;
A
#
# COMPACT_ATOMS: atom_id res chain seq x y z
N MET A 1 3.52 13.16 11.30
CA MET A 1 3.66 13.56 9.88
C MET A 1 2.56 14.55 9.52
N ASN A 2 2.92 15.68 8.91
CA ASN A 2 1.95 16.67 8.39
C ASN A 2 1.46 16.26 7.00
N ILE A 3 0.16 16.43 6.71
CA ILE A 3 -0.42 16.06 5.43
C ILE A 3 -1.03 17.29 4.77
N TYR A 4 -0.63 17.53 3.51
CA TYR A 4 -1.02 18.71 2.74
C TYR A 4 -1.75 18.30 1.46
N ASN A 5 -3.05 18.57 1.38
CA ASN A 5 -3.85 18.36 0.16
C ASN A 5 -3.70 19.48 -0.89
N ARG A 6 -2.86 20.46 -0.60
CA ARG A 6 -2.44 21.55 -1.49
C ARG A 6 -0.93 21.72 -1.33
N ILE A 7 -0.30 22.41 -2.28
CA ILE A 7 1.13 22.70 -2.20
C ILE A 7 1.34 23.78 -1.10
N PRO A 8 1.98 23.42 0.04
CA PRO A 8 2.27 24.35 1.11
C PRO A 8 3.47 25.25 0.79
N GLU A 9 3.75 26.22 1.64
CA GLU A 9 5.05 26.87 1.72
C GLU A 9 5.83 26.20 2.86
N LEU A 10 6.94 25.58 2.50
CA LEU A 10 7.86 24.90 3.42
C LEU A 10 9.24 25.58 3.38
N LYS A 11 10.13 25.17 4.27
CA LYS A 11 11.52 25.65 4.32
C LYS A 11 12.46 24.48 4.50
N SER A 12 13.61 24.55 3.79
CA SER A 12 14.71 23.62 3.96
C SER A 12 14.32 22.15 3.87
N THR A 13 13.75 21.73 2.73
CA THR A 13 13.19 20.38 2.59
C THR A 13 14.09 19.44 1.78
N ALA A 14 14.03 18.14 2.13
CA ALA A 14 14.49 17.02 1.32
C ALA A 14 13.26 16.26 0.80
N ILE A 15 13.07 16.16 -0.53
CA ILE A 15 11.81 15.69 -1.10
C ILE A 15 12.01 14.46 -1.97
N ALA A 16 11.29 13.37 -1.66
CA ALA A 16 11.12 12.22 -2.54
C ALA A 16 9.96 12.46 -3.52
N LEU A 17 10.23 12.27 -4.81
CA LEU A 17 9.28 12.53 -5.90
C LEU A 17 8.78 11.23 -6.51
N GLY A 18 7.46 11.01 -6.57
CA GLY A 18 6.86 9.82 -7.18
C GLY A 18 5.38 9.63 -6.86
N CYS A 19 4.76 8.63 -7.46
CA CYS A 19 3.36 8.26 -7.15
C CYS A 19 3.21 7.48 -5.84
N PHE A 20 4.25 6.73 -5.45
CA PHE A 20 4.33 5.97 -4.20
C PHE A 20 3.10 5.08 -3.91
N ASP A 21 2.55 4.47 -4.97
CA ASP A 21 1.48 3.48 -4.77
C ASP A 21 2.06 2.16 -4.26
N GLY A 22 1.52 1.72 -3.11
CA GLY A 22 1.97 0.53 -2.39
C GLY A 22 3.31 0.69 -1.67
N ILE A 23 4.07 1.77 -1.83
CA ILE A 23 5.39 2.03 -1.19
C ILE A 23 6.26 0.77 -1.18
N HIS A 24 6.49 0.20 -2.36
CA HIS A 24 7.32 -0.99 -2.57
C HIS A 24 8.82 -0.70 -2.35
N ILE A 25 9.66 -1.74 -2.33
CA ILE A 25 11.10 -1.59 -2.00
C ILE A 25 11.83 -0.59 -2.89
N GLY A 26 11.42 -0.41 -4.17
CA GLY A 26 11.94 0.66 -5.03
C GLY A 26 11.55 2.05 -4.54
N HIS A 27 10.30 2.25 -4.11
CA HIS A 27 9.86 3.50 -3.51
C HIS A 27 10.57 3.76 -2.18
N GLN A 28 10.75 2.72 -1.35
CA GLN A 28 11.48 2.83 -0.09
C GLN A 28 12.94 3.23 -0.33
N ALA A 29 13.59 2.75 -1.39
CA ALA A 29 14.94 3.15 -1.76
C ALA A 29 15.02 4.66 -2.09
N VAL A 30 14.04 5.20 -2.84
CA VAL A 30 13.96 6.63 -3.13
C VAL A 30 13.77 7.46 -1.85
N ILE A 31 12.89 7.02 -0.96
CA ILE A 31 12.64 7.70 0.32
C ILE A 31 13.89 7.65 1.22
N LYS A 32 14.55 6.51 1.31
CA LYS A 32 15.79 6.35 2.09
C LYS A 32 16.93 7.21 1.56
N ALA A 33 16.95 7.53 0.26
CA ALA A 33 17.94 8.39 -0.36
C ALA A 33 17.87 9.86 0.10
N LEU A 34 16.84 10.27 0.83
CA LEU A 34 16.77 11.58 1.48
C LEU A 34 17.69 11.68 2.70
N ARG A 35 18.13 10.55 3.27
CA ARG A 35 19.00 10.50 4.46
C ARG A 35 20.45 10.59 4.06
N GLN A 36 20.88 11.79 3.69
CA GLN A 36 22.28 12.10 3.40
C GLN A 36 22.94 12.73 4.64
N PRO A 37 24.23 12.51 4.90
CA PRO A 37 24.92 13.05 6.08
C PRO A 37 24.80 14.58 6.20
N ASP A 38 24.81 15.28 5.09
CA ASP A 38 24.72 16.76 5.05
C ASP A 38 23.26 17.28 5.05
N CYS A 39 22.28 16.40 5.17
CA CYS A 39 20.85 16.74 5.05
C CYS A 39 20.03 16.40 6.32
N GLU A 40 20.68 16.12 7.43
CA GLU A 40 20.03 15.74 8.70
C GLU A 40 19.12 16.85 9.28
N THR A 41 19.35 18.10 8.89
CA THR A 41 18.55 19.26 9.32
C THR A 41 17.40 19.60 8.37
N LEU A 42 17.26 18.86 7.28
CA LEU A 42 16.18 19.09 6.30
C LEU A 42 14.92 18.32 6.68
N ASP A 43 13.76 18.99 6.59
CA ASP A 43 12.48 18.34 6.78
C ASP A 43 12.24 17.32 5.65
N GLN A 44 12.09 16.04 5.99
CA GLN A 44 11.90 14.98 5.02
C GLN A 44 10.46 14.94 4.52
N ALA A 45 10.26 15.13 3.23
CA ALA A 45 8.96 15.19 2.60
C ALA A 45 8.81 14.17 1.46
N VAL A 46 7.57 13.72 1.24
CA VAL A 46 7.16 12.97 0.06
C VAL A 46 6.19 13.82 -0.75
N PHE A 47 6.49 14.02 -2.03
CA PHE A 47 5.59 14.66 -2.98
C PHE A 47 4.95 13.59 -3.88
N SER A 48 3.63 13.49 -3.81
CA SER A 48 2.81 12.58 -4.61
C SER A 48 1.53 13.30 -5.05
N PHE A 49 0.52 12.58 -5.50
CA PHE A 49 -0.77 13.13 -5.91
C PHE A 49 -1.92 12.39 -5.23
N SER A 50 -2.99 13.12 -4.92
CA SER A 50 -4.22 12.53 -4.39
C SER A 50 -4.97 11.71 -5.45
N ASP A 51 -4.82 12.09 -6.73
CA ASP A 51 -5.50 11.53 -7.90
C ASP A 51 -4.51 11.30 -9.06
N ALA A 52 -3.42 10.55 -8.78
CA ALA A 52 -2.39 10.32 -9.78
C ALA A 52 -2.98 9.79 -11.11
N PRO A 53 -2.41 10.17 -12.28
CA PRO A 53 -2.91 9.73 -13.60
C PRO A 53 -2.98 8.23 -13.76
N ALA A 54 -2.16 7.47 -13.02
CA ALA A 54 -2.22 6.02 -12.98
C ALA A 54 -3.56 5.51 -12.42
N PHE A 55 -4.17 6.23 -11.46
CA PHE A 55 -5.46 5.86 -10.88
C PHE A 55 -6.63 6.23 -11.79
N LYS A 56 -6.52 7.34 -12.56
CA LYS A 56 -7.53 7.73 -13.56
C LYS A 56 -7.66 6.70 -14.71
N LYS A 57 -6.67 5.83 -14.89
CA LYS A 57 -6.72 4.71 -15.86
C LYS A 57 -7.34 3.42 -15.29
N GLY A 58 -8.01 3.49 -14.13
CA GLY A 58 -8.64 2.33 -13.50
C GLY A 58 -7.66 1.41 -12.77
N ALA A 59 -6.47 1.89 -12.43
CA ALA A 59 -5.54 1.12 -11.60
C ALA A 59 -6.00 1.17 -10.14
N GLU A 60 -6.31 0.01 -9.59
CA GLU A 60 -6.70 -0.16 -8.18
C GLU A 60 -5.51 0.11 -7.24
N LEU A 61 -5.79 0.72 -6.08
CA LEU A 61 -4.81 1.08 -5.05
C LEU A 61 -4.25 -0.17 -4.36
N ILE A 62 -2.93 -0.28 -4.28
CA ILE A 62 -2.25 -1.34 -3.52
C ILE A 62 -2.29 -1.05 -2.01
N ALA A 63 -2.33 0.20 -1.61
CA ALA A 63 -2.45 0.62 -0.23
C ALA A 63 -3.48 1.73 -0.11
N SER A 64 -4.27 1.71 0.97
CA SER A 64 -5.17 2.81 1.29
C SER A 64 -4.40 4.10 1.59
N TYR A 65 -5.12 5.21 1.62
CA TYR A 65 -4.53 6.48 2.03
C TYR A 65 -3.96 6.42 3.45
N GLU A 66 -4.68 5.81 4.37
CA GLU A 66 -4.29 5.62 5.76
C GLU A 66 -3.05 4.73 5.87
N ASP A 67 -3.02 3.60 5.13
CA ASP A 67 -1.84 2.72 5.10
C ASP A 67 -0.61 3.44 4.52
N LYS A 68 -0.79 4.28 3.49
CA LYS A 68 0.30 5.12 2.96
C LYS A 68 0.84 6.06 4.03
N CYS A 69 -0.04 6.72 4.79
CA CYS A 69 0.34 7.62 5.88
C CYS A 69 1.09 6.88 6.99
N ASP A 70 0.59 5.72 7.42
CA ASP A 70 1.21 4.90 8.45
C ASP A 70 2.64 4.51 8.03
N ILE A 71 2.80 3.94 6.82
CA ILE A 71 4.09 3.49 6.30
C ILE A 71 5.09 4.64 6.17
N LEU A 72 4.68 5.80 5.65
CA LEU A 72 5.55 6.96 5.52
C LEU A 72 5.96 7.53 6.89
N SER A 73 5.04 7.53 7.84
CA SER A 73 5.32 7.95 9.22
C SER A 73 6.33 7.03 9.89
N GLU A 74 6.19 5.71 9.75
CA GLU A 74 7.16 4.72 10.23
C GLU A 74 8.54 4.86 9.56
N MET A 75 8.56 5.35 8.32
CA MET A 75 9.81 5.68 7.61
C MET A 75 10.40 7.03 8.02
N GLY A 76 9.81 7.76 8.99
CA GLY A 76 10.30 9.02 9.50
C GLY A 76 10.04 10.22 8.58
N ILE A 77 9.08 10.14 7.66
CA ILE A 77 8.66 11.26 6.83
C ILE A 77 7.85 12.25 7.65
N GLU A 78 8.20 13.53 7.56
CA GLU A 78 7.61 14.60 8.34
C GLU A 78 6.46 15.29 7.61
N ALA A 79 6.52 15.30 6.26
CA ALA A 79 5.49 15.92 5.42
C ALA A 79 5.10 15.03 4.23
N LEU A 80 3.80 14.85 4.02
CA LEU A 80 3.22 14.22 2.83
C LEU A 80 2.43 15.28 2.05
N ILE A 81 2.88 15.58 0.82
CA ILE A 81 2.30 16.60 -0.05
C ILE A 81 1.54 15.88 -1.16
N LEU A 82 0.20 16.04 -1.16
CA LEU A 82 -0.74 15.34 -2.05
C LEU A 82 -1.68 16.31 -2.77
N PRO A 83 -1.17 17.24 -3.59
CA PRO A 83 -2.06 18.10 -4.37
C PRO A 83 -2.83 17.28 -5.40
N ALA A 84 -3.99 17.79 -5.85
CA ALA A 84 -4.65 17.26 -7.03
C ALA A 84 -3.73 17.42 -8.25
N PHE A 85 -3.64 16.39 -9.10
CA PHE A 85 -2.76 16.39 -10.28
C PHE A 85 -3.06 17.58 -11.21
N ASP A 86 -4.34 17.92 -11.37
CA ASP A 86 -4.78 19.02 -12.22
C ASP A 86 -4.18 20.39 -11.79
N SER A 87 -3.77 20.54 -10.52
CA SER A 87 -3.16 21.79 -10.03
C SER A 87 -1.73 22.02 -10.55
N VAL A 88 -1.07 20.99 -11.07
CA VAL A 88 0.32 21.07 -11.54
C VAL A 88 0.52 20.58 -12.99
N ARG A 89 -0.46 19.93 -13.60
CA ARG A 89 -0.33 19.23 -14.89
C ARG A 89 0.09 20.14 -16.05
N ASP A 90 -0.23 21.44 -15.98
CA ASP A 90 0.04 22.40 -17.05
C ASP A 90 1.39 23.12 -16.91
N TYR A 91 2.13 22.89 -15.81
CA TYR A 91 3.48 23.42 -15.68
C TYR A 91 4.46 22.70 -16.61
N SER A 92 5.32 23.47 -17.33
CA SER A 92 6.50 22.88 -17.95
C SER A 92 7.40 22.24 -16.88
N PRO A 93 8.31 21.32 -17.24
CA PRO A 93 9.25 20.76 -16.26
C PRO A 93 10.02 21.84 -15.49
N GLU A 94 10.53 22.86 -16.16
CA GLU A 94 11.27 23.96 -15.54
C GLU A 94 10.38 24.81 -14.63
N ALA A 95 9.13 25.07 -15.05
CA ALA A 95 8.19 25.85 -14.25
C ALA A 95 7.77 25.09 -12.99
N PHE A 96 7.53 23.78 -13.08
CA PHE A 96 7.28 22.93 -11.94
C PHE A 96 8.47 22.93 -10.97
N PHE A 97 9.67 22.72 -11.48
CA PHE A 97 10.89 22.74 -10.68
C PHE A 97 11.06 24.08 -9.96
N ARG A 98 11.11 25.20 -10.72
CA ARG A 98 11.42 26.53 -10.15
C ARG A 98 10.32 27.08 -9.24
N LYS A 99 9.04 26.96 -9.66
CA LYS A 99 7.92 27.56 -8.90
C LYS A 99 7.45 26.70 -7.74
N ILE A 100 7.47 25.38 -7.90
CA ILE A 100 6.92 24.45 -6.90
C ILE A 100 8.04 23.90 -6.03
N LEU A 101 9.00 23.17 -6.60
CA LEU A 101 10.00 22.48 -5.79
C LEU A 101 10.94 23.47 -5.08
N ILE A 102 11.37 24.50 -5.78
CA ILE A 102 12.26 25.52 -5.20
C ILE A 102 11.44 26.63 -4.53
N GLY A 103 10.51 27.25 -5.25
CA GLY A 103 9.86 28.49 -4.82
C GLY A 103 8.88 28.30 -3.65
N LYS A 104 8.14 27.18 -3.61
CA LYS A 104 7.17 26.91 -2.55
C LYS A 104 7.68 25.93 -1.49
N LEU A 105 8.39 24.88 -1.93
CA LEU A 105 8.81 23.82 -1.04
C LEU A 105 10.25 23.99 -0.54
N ASP A 106 10.98 24.99 -1.03
CA ASP A 106 12.38 25.29 -0.65
C ASP A 106 13.25 24.02 -0.61
N ALA A 107 13.16 23.22 -1.68
CA ALA A 107 13.88 21.96 -1.78
C ALA A 107 15.40 22.21 -1.83
N ARG A 108 16.13 21.48 -0.99
CA ARG A 108 17.59 21.46 -0.90
C ARG A 108 18.16 20.12 -1.37
N LEU A 109 17.34 19.06 -1.30
CA LEU A 109 17.64 17.76 -1.82
C LEU A 109 16.39 17.19 -2.49
N LEU A 110 16.55 16.65 -3.71
CA LEU A 110 15.50 15.92 -4.42
C LEU A 110 15.95 14.47 -4.64
N ALA A 111 15.05 13.51 -4.43
CA ALA A 111 15.28 12.11 -4.75
C ALA A 111 14.16 11.58 -5.65
N CYS A 112 14.51 10.82 -6.68
CA CYS A 112 13.54 10.16 -7.56
C CYS A 112 14.10 8.83 -8.11
N GLY A 113 13.22 7.99 -8.66
CA GLY A 113 13.66 6.82 -9.44
C GLY A 113 14.19 7.22 -10.82
N GLU A 114 15.00 6.36 -11.44
CA GLU A 114 15.57 6.61 -12.78
C GLU A 114 14.51 6.78 -13.87
N ASN A 115 13.33 6.17 -13.69
CA ASN A 115 12.20 6.25 -14.61
C ASN A 115 11.23 7.41 -14.31
N TYR A 116 11.59 8.31 -13.39
CA TYR A 116 10.74 9.44 -13.00
C TYR A 116 10.47 10.37 -14.18
N ARG A 117 9.21 10.80 -14.29
CA ARG A 117 8.74 11.76 -15.28
C ARG A 117 7.92 12.85 -14.60
N PHE A 118 8.07 14.10 -15.09
CA PHE A 118 7.38 15.25 -14.52
C PHE A 118 7.09 16.33 -15.56
N GLY A 119 6.29 17.32 -15.13
CA GLY A 119 5.88 18.42 -15.98
C GLY A 119 4.86 18.03 -17.04
N LYS A 120 4.41 19.03 -17.80
CA LYS A 120 3.38 18.87 -18.84
C LYS A 120 3.79 17.80 -19.85
N TYR A 121 2.87 16.88 -20.14
CA TYR A 121 3.09 15.73 -21.04
C TYR A 121 4.21 14.77 -20.60
N ALA A 122 4.61 14.80 -19.32
CA ALA A 122 5.74 14.01 -18.81
C ALA A 122 7.06 14.29 -19.58
N ALA A 123 7.24 15.55 -20.02
CA ALA A 123 8.37 15.95 -20.86
C ALA A 123 9.70 15.99 -20.08
N GLY A 124 9.68 16.21 -18.75
CA GLY A 124 10.85 16.11 -17.88
C GLY A 124 11.16 14.68 -17.49
N ASP A 125 12.43 14.35 -17.36
CA ASP A 125 12.93 13.07 -16.85
C ASP A 125 13.95 13.27 -15.72
N SER A 126 14.44 12.16 -15.14
CA SER A 126 15.42 12.17 -14.05
C SER A 126 16.76 12.85 -14.44
N GLY A 127 17.17 12.73 -15.70
CA GLY A 127 18.36 13.43 -16.23
C GLY A 127 18.17 14.95 -16.28
N MET A 128 17.01 15.41 -16.74
CA MET A 128 16.65 16.82 -16.71
C MET A 128 16.56 17.36 -15.28
N LEU A 129 15.93 16.59 -14.36
CA LEU A 129 15.86 16.97 -12.94
C LEU A 129 17.25 17.18 -12.35
N ARG A 130 18.18 16.27 -12.63
CA ARG A 130 19.58 16.39 -12.17
C ARG A 130 20.24 17.67 -12.67
N ARG A 131 20.15 17.99 -13.97
CA ARG A 131 20.71 19.23 -14.53
C ARG A 131 20.12 20.47 -13.87
N LEU A 132 18.79 20.50 -13.68
CA LEU A 132 18.14 21.64 -13.02
C LEU A 132 18.59 21.80 -11.56
N CYS A 133 18.83 20.70 -10.85
CA CYS A 133 19.39 20.72 -9.49
C CYS A 133 20.84 21.26 -9.48
N GLU A 134 21.68 20.79 -10.41
CA GLU A 134 23.06 21.27 -10.57
C GLU A 134 23.12 22.78 -10.84
N GLU A 135 22.27 23.27 -11.77
CA GLU A 135 22.14 24.71 -12.07
C GLU A 135 21.72 25.53 -10.84
N GLN A 136 20.91 24.96 -9.96
CA GLN A 136 20.38 25.63 -8.76
C GLN A 136 21.29 25.43 -7.52
N GLY A 137 22.31 24.58 -7.61
CA GLY A 137 23.21 24.26 -6.48
C GLY A 137 22.58 23.46 -5.36
N ILE A 138 21.62 22.59 -5.69
CA ILE A 138 20.96 21.69 -4.71
C ILE A 138 21.27 20.22 -4.99
N GLY A 139 21.08 19.36 -3.99
CA GLY A 139 21.29 17.92 -4.10
C GLY A 139 20.26 17.24 -5.00
N CYS A 140 20.70 16.22 -5.77
CA CYS A 140 19.82 15.35 -6.54
C CYS A 140 20.30 13.92 -6.50
N VAL A 141 19.43 12.99 -6.02
CA VAL A 141 19.71 11.55 -6.01
C VAL A 141 18.75 10.86 -6.96
N VAL A 142 19.29 10.27 -8.02
CA VAL A 142 18.53 9.40 -8.92
C VAL A 142 18.81 7.95 -8.55
N VAL A 143 17.80 7.28 -8.02
CA VAL A 143 17.90 5.90 -7.52
C VAL A 143 17.67 4.94 -8.69
N PRO A 144 18.58 3.98 -8.94
CA PRO A 144 18.38 2.95 -9.95
C PRO A 144 17.23 2.04 -9.58
N SER A 145 16.67 1.34 -10.57
CA SER A 145 15.59 0.37 -10.34
C SER A 145 16.05 -0.74 -9.40
N VAL A 146 15.27 -0.95 -8.33
CA VAL A 146 15.45 -2.09 -7.43
C VAL A 146 14.86 -3.32 -8.10
N LEU A 147 15.65 -4.40 -8.17
CA LEU A 147 15.24 -5.64 -8.82
C LEU A 147 14.69 -6.65 -7.79
N TYR A 148 13.72 -7.45 -8.23
CA TYR A 148 13.32 -8.70 -7.61
C TYR A 148 13.36 -9.81 -8.66
N GLY A 149 14.28 -10.77 -8.49
CA GLY A 149 14.75 -11.58 -9.60
C GLY A 149 15.50 -10.70 -10.60
N ASP A 150 15.32 -10.93 -11.89
CA ASP A 150 16.00 -10.19 -12.97
C ASP A 150 15.20 -9.00 -13.49
N GLU A 151 14.09 -8.65 -12.83
CA GLU A 151 13.18 -7.60 -13.29
C GLU A 151 12.97 -6.50 -12.26
N PRO A 152 12.78 -5.23 -12.71
CA PRO A 152 12.46 -4.12 -11.83
C PRO A 152 11.18 -4.33 -11.02
N VAL A 153 11.22 -3.98 -9.74
CA VAL A 153 10.02 -3.94 -8.91
C VAL A 153 9.14 -2.76 -9.34
N SER A 154 7.84 -3.03 -9.49
CA SER A 154 6.86 -2.01 -9.86
C SER A 154 5.48 -2.32 -9.27
N SER A 155 4.64 -1.27 -9.12
CA SER A 155 3.24 -1.43 -8.71
C SER A 155 2.46 -2.37 -9.64
N SER A 156 2.74 -2.36 -10.95
CA SER A 156 2.10 -3.25 -11.92
C SER A 156 2.43 -4.73 -11.66
N ARG A 157 3.69 -5.06 -11.37
CA ARG A 157 4.09 -6.44 -11.02
C ARG A 157 3.46 -6.89 -9.71
N ILE A 158 3.38 -6.00 -8.72
CA ILE A 158 2.74 -6.29 -7.44
C ILE A 158 1.25 -6.58 -7.65
N ARG A 159 0.53 -5.77 -8.47
CA ARG A 159 -0.87 -6.04 -8.81
C ARG A 159 -1.03 -7.39 -9.49
N ALA A 160 -0.18 -7.71 -10.46
CA ALA A 160 -0.20 -9.00 -11.15
C ALA A 160 0.00 -10.18 -10.18
N ALA A 161 0.96 -10.09 -9.26
CA ALA A 161 1.21 -11.11 -8.26
C ALA A 161 0.00 -11.29 -7.30
N LEU A 162 -0.58 -10.19 -6.80
CA LEU A 162 -1.76 -10.24 -5.95
C LEU A 162 -2.99 -10.78 -6.68
N GLY A 163 -3.20 -10.38 -7.93
CA GLY A 163 -4.27 -10.91 -8.79
C GLY A 163 -4.12 -12.39 -9.13
N ALA A 164 -2.90 -12.92 -9.11
CA ALA A 164 -2.61 -14.35 -9.26
C ALA A 164 -2.67 -15.14 -7.93
N GLY A 165 -2.82 -14.46 -6.79
CA GLY A 165 -2.77 -15.07 -5.45
C GLY A 165 -1.37 -15.27 -4.90
N ASP A 166 -0.32 -14.84 -5.62
CA ASP A 166 1.06 -14.92 -5.15
C ASP A 166 1.40 -13.78 -4.20
N VAL A 167 0.78 -13.82 -3.03
CA VAL A 167 0.98 -12.82 -1.97
C VAL A 167 2.39 -12.86 -1.39
N GLN A 168 3.11 -13.95 -1.53
CA GLN A 168 4.48 -14.10 -1.05
C GLN A 168 5.46 -13.32 -1.93
N THR A 169 5.36 -13.42 -3.25
CA THR A 169 6.13 -12.60 -4.18
C THR A 169 5.76 -11.12 -4.04
N ALA A 170 4.47 -10.81 -3.90
CA ALA A 170 4.04 -9.44 -3.63
C ALA A 170 4.66 -8.90 -2.33
N ALA A 171 4.70 -9.69 -1.26
CA ALA A 171 5.31 -9.30 0.02
C ALA A 171 6.81 -9.00 -0.11
N LYS A 172 7.56 -9.79 -0.88
CA LYS A 172 8.99 -9.55 -1.14
C LYS A 172 9.21 -8.25 -1.90
N MET A 173 8.38 -7.95 -2.90
CA MET A 173 8.43 -6.70 -3.65
C MET A 173 7.96 -5.50 -2.81
N LEU A 174 7.01 -5.68 -1.91
CA LEU A 174 6.55 -4.64 -0.99
C LEU A 174 7.53 -4.40 0.17
N GLY A 175 8.37 -5.38 0.53
CA GLY A 175 9.20 -5.36 1.73
C GLY A 175 8.40 -5.56 3.02
N ARG A 176 7.12 -5.92 2.92
CA ARG A 176 6.18 -6.24 4.00
C ARG A 176 5.02 -7.08 3.48
N LEU A 177 4.24 -7.70 4.36
CA LEU A 177 3.02 -8.39 3.94
C LEU A 177 2.05 -7.40 3.27
N PHE A 178 1.36 -7.87 2.23
CA PHE A 178 0.20 -7.14 1.73
C PHE A 178 -0.90 -7.17 2.80
N SER A 179 -1.39 -5.99 3.15
CA SER A 179 -2.42 -5.83 4.19
C SER A 179 -3.45 -4.79 3.77
N TYR A 180 -4.62 -4.88 4.40
CA TYR A 180 -5.68 -3.88 4.32
C TYR A 180 -6.27 -3.66 5.70
N ARG A 181 -6.70 -2.42 5.98
CA ARG A 181 -7.35 -2.03 7.22
C ARG A 181 -8.73 -1.48 6.88
N LEU A 182 -9.76 -2.29 7.10
CA LEU A 182 -11.14 -2.00 6.73
C LEU A 182 -12.06 -2.12 7.94
N GLU A 183 -13.22 -1.45 7.88
CA GLU A 183 -14.24 -1.54 8.90
C GLU A 183 -14.88 -2.92 8.95
N VAL A 184 -15.10 -3.45 10.15
CA VAL A 184 -15.82 -4.69 10.36
C VAL A 184 -17.32 -4.44 10.30
N VAL A 185 -17.95 -5.04 9.30
CA VAL A 185 -19.39 -4.88 9.04
C VAL A 185 -20.19 -6.13 9.44
N ASN A 186 -21.50 -5.97 9.61
CA ASN A 186 -22.38 -7.07 9.88
C ASN A 186 -22.45 -8.04 8.70
N GLY A 187 -22.33 -9.36 8.99
CA GLY A 187 -22.49 -10.46 8.03
C GLY A 187 -23.64 -11.39 8.40
N ARG A 188 -23.77 -12.49 7.65
CA ARG A 188 -24.84 -13.49 7.85
C ARG A 188 -24.67 -14.34 9.13
N LYS A 189 -23.61 -14.15 9.91
CA LYS A 189 -23.31 -14.83 11.17
C LYS A 189 -23.27 -16.37 11.07
N LEU A 190 -23.05 -16.93 9.86
CA LEU A 190 -23.00 -18.38 9.65
C LEU A 190 -21.82 -19.01 10.41
N GLY A 191 -20.66 -18.35 10.42
CA GLY A 191 -19.47 -18.81 11.14
C GLY A 191 -19.70 -19.03 12.63
N ARG A 192 -20.52 -18.19 13.30
CA ARG A 192 -20.89 -18.39 14.72
C ARG A 192 -21.59 -19.72 14.95
N ARG A 193 -22.47 -20.14 13.99
CA ARG A 193 -23.20 -21.44 14.07
C ARG A 193 -22.28 -22.64 13.85
N LEU A 194 -21.14 -22.41 13.18
CA LEU A 194 -20.13 -23.43 12.89
C LEU A 194 -19.02 -23.49 13.96
N GLY A 195 -19.03 -22.59 14.95
CA GLY A 195 -17.97 -22.47 15.96
C GLY A 195 -16.73 -21.71 15.48
N THR A 196 -16.80 -21.07 14.32
CA THR A 196 -15.70 -20.30 13.68
C THR A 196 -16.19 -18.89 13.34
N PRO A 197 -16.37 -18.00 14.35
CA PRO A 197 -16.89 -16.67 14.11
C PRO A 197 -15.92 -15.86 13.22
N THR A 198 -16.45 -15.24 12.17
CA THR A 198 -15.68 -14.40 11.22
C THR A 198 -16.06 -12.94 11.35
N ILE A 199 -15.10 -12.06 11.17
CA ILE A 199 -15.32 -10.65 10.82
C ILE A 199 -15.53 -10.55 9.31
N ASN A 200 -16.32 -9.55 8.87
CA ASN A 200 -16.59 -9.27 7.47
C ASN A 200 -16.12 -7.85 7.18
N GLN A 201 -15.37 -7.68 6.09
CA GLN A 201 -14.83 -6.39 5.66
C GLN A 201 -15.04 -6.25 4.15
N VAL A 202 -15.67 -5.14 3.71
CA VAL A 202 -15.98 -4.88 2.30
C VAL A 202 -14.85 -4.05 1.69
N PHE A 203 -14.34 -4.48 0.54
CA PHE A 203 -13.30 -3.74 -0.18
C PHE A 203 -13.91 -2.49 -0.86
N PRO A 204 -13.26 -1.31 -0.74
CA PRO A 204 -13.61 -0.15 -1.53
C PRO A 204 -13.45 -0.43 -3.04
N ALA A 205 -14.22 0.27 -3.85
CA ALA A 205 -14.27 0.05 -5.31
C ALA A 205 -12.92 0.36 -6.02
N ASP A 206 -12.11 1.21 -5.44
CA ASP A 206 -10.80 1.63 -5.95
C ASP A 206 -9.63 0.86 -5.32
N PHE A 207 -9.90 -0.10 -4.43
CA PHE A 207 -8.86 -0.88 -3.76
C PHE A 207 -8.58 -2.19 -4.51
N LEU A 208 -7.31 -2.56 -4.61
CA LEU A 208 -6.87 -3.80 -5.22
C LEU A 208 -7.39 -5.02 -4.45
N ILE A 209 -8.11 -5.87 -5.14
CA ILE A 209 -8.63 -7.11 -4.58
C ILE A 209 -7.69 -8.25 -4.98
N PRO A 210 -7.06 -8.95 -4.01
CA PRO A 210 -6.28 -10.15 -4.31
C PRO A 210 -7.15 -11.25 -4.94
N ALA A 211 -6.53 -12.25 -5.55
CA ALA A 211 -7.24 -13.40 -6.10
C ALA A 211 -8.23 -13.99 -5.11
N TYR A 212 -9.41 -14.34 -5.57
CA TYR A 212 -10.43 -14.98 -4.73
C TYR A 212 -9.97 -16.35 -4.22
N GLY A 213 -10.15 -16.58 -2.94
CA GLY A 213 -9.74 -17.82 -2.29
C GLY A 213 -9.46 -17.66 -0.81
N VAL A 214 -8.88 -18.70 -0.23
CA VAL A 214 -8.59 -18.82 1.19
C VAL A 214 -7.10 -18.60 1.44
N TYR A 215 -6.80 -17.76 2.41
CA TYR A 215 -5.46 -17.34 2.78
C TYR A 215 -5.15 -17.64 4.25
N ALA A 216 -3.91 -18.04 4.52
CA ALA A 216 -3.32 -17.86 5.83
C ALA A 216 -3.04 -16.37 6.02
N SER A 217 -3.47 -15.81 7.14
CA SER A 217 -3.37 -14.39 7.41
C SER A 217 -3.03 -14.11 8.87
N VAL A 218 -2.59 -12.90 9.15
CA VAL A 218 -2.43 -12.36 10.50
C VAL A 218 -3.37 -11.19 10.66
N THR A 219 -4.14 -11.20 11.74
CA THR A 219 -5.04 -10.10 12.09
C THR A 219 -4.51 -9.40 13.34
N GLU A 220 -4.40 -8.07 13.27
CA GLU A 220 -3.98 -7.26 14.40
C GLU A 220 -5.20 -6.65 15.10
N VAL A 221 -5.33 -6.92 16.40
CA VAL A 221 -6.38 -6.37 17.26
C VAL A 221 -5.73 -5.78 18.50
N GLU A 222 -5.88 -4.48 18.71
CA GLU A 222 -5.35 -3.76 19.87
C GLU A 222 -3.85 -3.97 20.10
N GLY A 223 -3.07 -4.03 19.00
CA GLY A 223 -1.62 -4.24 19.03
C GLY A 223 -1.19 -5.70 19.22
N VAL A 224 -2.14 -6.63 19.36
CA VAL A 224 -1.87 -8.06 19.44
C VAL A 224 -2.12 -8.71 18.08
N ARG A 225 -1.19 -9.56 17.64
CA ARG A 225 -1.27 -10.29 16.37
C ARG A 225 -1.79 -11.70 16.57
N TYR A 226 -2.83 -12.05 15.84
CA TYR A 226 -3.48 -13.36 15.89
C TYR A 226 -3.33 -14.10 14.56
N PRO A 227 -3.08 -15.41 14.55
CA PRO A 227 -3.19 -16.22 13.35
C PRO A 227 -4.64 -16.22 12.89
N SER A 228 -4.86 -16.16 11.58
CA SER A 228 -6.20 -16.04 11.02
C SER A 228 -6.34 -16.79 9.71
N VAL A 229 -7.56 -17.19 9.37
CA VAL A 229 -7.93 -17.71 8.05
C VAL A 229 -8.85 -16.69 7.40
N THR A 230 -8.47 -16.21 6.23
CA THR A 230 -9.22 -15.22 5.48
C THR A 230 -9.73 -15.80 4.17
N ASN A 231 -11.03 -15.73 3.93
CA ASN A 231 -11.63 -15.96 2.62
C ASN A 231 -11.93 -14.64 1.92
N ILE A 232 -11.38 -14.43 0.74
CA ILE A 232 -11.70 -13.29 -0.13
C ILE A 232 -12.56 -13.80 -1.28
N GLY A 233 -13.73 -13.20 -1.47
CA GLY A 233 -14.66 -13.62 -2.52
C GLY A 233 -15.82 -12.66 -2.71
N VAL A 234 -16.71 -12.97 -3.66
CA VAL A 234 -17.94 -12.21 -3.89
C VAL A 234 -19.09 -12.94 -3.22
N LYS A 235 -19.80 -12.25 -2.35
CA LYS A 235 -21.06 -12.79 -1.79
C LYS A 235 -22.22 -11.84 -2.05
N PRO A 236 -23.41 -12.38 -2.36
CA PRO A 236 -24.62 -11.56 -2.44
C PRO A 236 -24.88 -10.98 -1.04
N THR A 237 -24.57 -9.73 -0.84
CA THR A 237 -25.04 -8.91 0.28
C THR A 237 -26.34 -8.23 -0.11
N VAL A 238 -27.15 -7.83 0.87
CA VAL A 238 -28.45 -7.18 0.61
C VAL A 238 -28.19 -5.92 -0.24
N GLY A 239 -28.43 -6.04 -1.56
CA GLY A 239 -28.44 -4.91 -2.50
C GLY A 239 -27.26 -4.78 -3.48
N ALA A 240 -26.12 -5.48 -3.31
CA ALA A 240 -25.01 -5.48 -4.28
C ALA A 240 -24.09 -6.69 -4.10
N GLU A 241 -23.53 -7.19 -5.20
CA GLU A 241 -22.40 -8.12 -5.17
C GLU A 241 -21.12 -7.30 -4.99
N ALA A 242 -20.63 -7.20 -3.76
CA ALA A 242 -19.36 -6.55 -3.49
C ALA A 242 -18.32 -7.57 -3.03
N PRO A 243 -17.06 -7.45 -3.47
CA PRO A 243 -15.98 -8.26 -2.94
C PRO A 243 -15.78 -7.99 -1.45
N LEU A 244 -15.64 -9.06 -0.69
CA LEU A 244 -15.45 -8.96 0.75
C LEU A 244 -14.43 -9.97 1.25
N SER A 245 -13.86 -9.64 2.40
CA SER A 245 -13.02 -10.50 3.21
C SER A 245 -13.82 -11.03 4.38
N GLU A 246 -13.81 -12.35 4.56
CA GLU A 246 -14.33 -13.03 5.76
C GLU A 246 -13.15 -13.64 6.50
N THR A 247 -12.83 -13.11 7.68
CA THR A 247 -11.65 -13.54 8.45
C THR A 247 -12.05 -14.16 9.76
N TRP A 248 -11.67 -15.41 9.97
CA TRP A 248 -11.70 -16.06 11.28
C TRP A 248 -10.39 -15.80 12.02
N ILE A 249 -10.48 -15.10 13.15
CA ILE A 249 -9.35 -14.77 14.01
C ILE A 249 -9.22 -15.89 15.05
N ILE A 250 -8.18 -16.70 14.93
CA ILE A 250 -7.98 -17.89 15.76
C ILE A 250 -7.51 -17.47 17.16
N GLY A 251 -8.27 -17.90 18.19
CA GLY A 251 -7.95 -17.57 19.59
C GLY A 251 -8.47 -16.20 20.06
N TYR A 252 -9.18 -15.45 19.22
CA TYR A 252 -9.82 -14.19 19.61
C TYR A 252 -11.34 -14.38 19.84
N ASN A 253 -11.83 -13.85 20.95
CA ASN A 253 -13.26 -13.88 21.33
C ASN A 253 -13.69 -12.49 21.80
N GLY A 254 -13.97 -11.59 20.85
CA GLY A 254 -14.43 -10.23 21.15
C GLY A 254 -15.36 -9.70 20.08
N ASP A 255 -15.96 -8.55 20.34
CA ASP A 255 -16.78 -7.84 19.38
C ASP A 255 -15.93 -6.75 18.69
N LEU A 256 -15.90 -6.80 17.34
CA LEU A 256 -15.13 -5.90 16.50
C LEU A 256 -16.01 -5.09 15.53
N TYR A 257 -17.33 -5.17 15.61
CA TYR A 257 -18.22 -4.42 14.73
C TYR A 257 -17.99 -2.92 14.80
N GLY A 258 -17.92 -2.25 13.64
CA GLY A 258 -17.62 -0.83 13.51
C GLY A 258 -16.16 -0.46 13.76
N ARG A 259 -15.29 -1.42 14.11
CA ARG A 259 -13.85 -1.17 14.29
C ARG A 259 -13.09 -1.39 12.98
N PHE A 260 -12.05 -0.61 12.77
CA PHE A 260 -11.10 -0.81 11.67
C PHE A 260 -10.05 -1.83 12.10
N VAL A 261 -10.01 -2.97 11.41
CA VAL A 261 -9.13 -4.09 11.73
C VAL A 261 -8.18 -4.35 10.56
N ARG A 262 -6.89 -4.49 10.86
CA ARG A 262 -5.86 -4.81 9.85
C ARG A 262 -5.73 -6.32 9.68
N VAL A 263 -5.83 -6.76 8.42
CA VAL A 263 -5.57 -8.14 8.00
C VAL A 263 -4.40 -8.16 7.05
N SER A 264 -3.39 -8.98 7.34
CA SER A 264 -2.18 -9.15 6.53
C SER A 264 -2.15 -10.55 5.93
N LEU A 265 -2.05 -10.67 4.61
CA LEU A 265 -2.04 -11.94 3.91
C LEU A 265 -0.65 -12.55 3.90
N VAL A 266 -0.52 -13.80 4.36
CA VAL A 266 0.75 -14.52 4.47
C VAL A 266 0.95 -15.50 3.31
N SER A 267 -0.08 -16.28 2.99
CA SER A 267 0.01 -17.30 1.92
C SER A 267 -1.38 -17.63 1.37
N PHE A 268 -1.45 -17.79 0.05
CA PHE A 268 -2.63 -18.37 -0.60
C PHE A 268 -2.67 -19.87 -0.33
N MET A 269 -3.78 -20.36 0.22
CA MET A 269 -3.89 -21.77 0.59
C MET A 269 -4.67 -22.60 -0.43
N ARG A 270 -5.77 -22.06 -0.96
CA ARG A 270 -6.63 -22.73 -1.93
C ARG A 270 -7.65 -21.78 -2.55
N ARG A 271 -8.21 -22.16 -3.68
CA ARG A 271 -9.37 -21.50 -4.29
C ARG A 271 -10.65 -21.78 -3.48
N GLU A 272 -11.66 -20.94 -3.66
CA GLU A 272 -13.00 -21.22 -3.15
C GLU A 272 -13.54 -22.50 -3.78
N CYS A 273 -14.23 -23.30 -3.01
CA CYS A 273 -14.93 -24.51 -3.47
C CYS A 273 -16.27 -24.69 -2.77
N LYS A 274 -17.19 -25.37 -3.42
CA LYS A 274 -18.47 -25.80 -2.81
C LYS A 274 -18.22 -27.09 -2.05
N PHE A 275 -18.83 -27.20 -0.88
CA PHE A 275 -18.72 -28.40 -0.06
C PHE A 275 -20.03 -29.21 -0.13
N PRO A 276 -19.96 -30.56 -0.18
CA PRO A 276 -21.14 -31.41 -0.28
C PRO A 276 -21.98 -31.45 0.99
N SER A 277 -21.37 -31.10 2.14
CA SER A 277 -22.05 -31.09 3.44
C SER A 277 -21.46 -30.04 4.38
N ILE A 278 -22.20 -29.71 5.43
CA ILE A 278 -21.73 -28.81 6.51
C ILE A 278 -20.50 -29.43 7.23
N ASP A 279 -20.47 -30.73 7.39
CA ASP A 279 -19.33 -31.41 8.04
C ASP A 279 -18.07 -31.35 7.18
N ALA A 280 -18.19 -31.52 5.86
CA ALA A 280 -17.07 -31.33 4.95
C ALA A 280 -16.53 -29.88 5.00
N LEU A 281 -17.41 -28.86 5.09
CA LEU A 281 -17.02 -27.48 5.29
C LEU A 281 -16.28 -27.29 6.62
N LYS A 282 -16.78 -27.84 7.73
CA LYS A 282 -16.14 -27.75 9.05
C LYS A 282 -14.75 -28.39 9.04
N GLN A 283 -14.59 -29.56 8.43
CA GLN A 283 -13.31 -30.23 8.30
C GLN A 283 -12.31 -29.39 7.50
N ALA A 284 -12.76 -28.80 6.38
CA ALA A 284 -11.91 -27.91 5.58
C ALA A 284 -11.47 -26.67 6.37
N ILE A 285 -12.37 -25.99 7.07
CA ILE A 285 -12.06 -24.85 7.93
C ILE A 285 -11.05 -25.24 9.02
N HIS A 286 -11.22 -26.40 9.65
CA HIS A 286 -10.28 -26.89 10.66
C HIS A 286 -8.89 -27.18 10.07
N SER A 287 -8.82 -27.83 8.91
CA SER A 287 -7.56 -28.05 8.19
C SER A 287 -6.87 -26.74 7.82
N ASP A 288 -7.64 -25.76 7.32
CA ASP A 288 -7.12 -24.43 6.98
C ASP A 288 -6.57 -23.71 8.21
N SER A 289 -7.23 -23.84 9.38
CA SER A 289 -6.75 -23.22 10.61
C SER A 289 -5.42 -23.79 11.09
N ILE A 290 -5.24 -25.10 11.04
CA ILE A 290 -3.97 -25.75 11.40
C ILE A 290 -2.83 -25.28 10.48
N LYS A 291 -3.09 -25.23 9.16
CA LYS A 291 -2.12 -24.72 8.19
C LYS A 291 -1.78 -23.26 8.45
N SER A 292 -2.81 -22.43 8.70
CA SER A 292 -2.61 -21.01 8.94
C SER A 292 -1.75 -20.74 10.16
N VAL A 293 -2.01 -21.43 11.29
CA VAL A 293 -1.19 -21.30 12.50
C VAL A 293 0.28 -21.63 12.22
N GLY A 294 0.54 -22.68 11.41
CA GLY A 294 1.91 -23.03 11.01
C GLY A 294 2.58 -21.95 10.16
N LEU A 295 1.87 -21.45 9.14
CA LEU A 295 2.39 -20.47 8.16
C LEU A 295 2.57 -19.06 8.76
N THR A 296 1.81 -18.71 9.80
CA THR A 296 1.80 -17.35 10.37
C THR A 296 2.73 -17.19 11.57
N ARG A 297 3.33 -18.27 12.10
CA ARG A 297 4.12 -18.27 13.34
C ARG A 297 5.16 -17.16 13.43
N ASP A 298 5.91 -16.91 12.35
CA ASP A 298 7.00 -15.94 12.33
C ASP A 298 6.51 -14.47 12.31
N TYR A 299 5.23 -14.26 12.04
CA TYR A 299 4.60 -12.95 11.94
C TYR A 299 3.78 -12.54 13.18
N LEU A 300 3.75 -13.39 14.19
CA LEU A 300 2.98 -13.15 15.44
C LEU A 300 3.79 -12.43 16.53
N LYS A 301 5.09 -12.23 16.30
CA LYS A 301 6.00 -11.56 17.24
C LYS A 301 5.86 -10.05 17.22
#